data_871dca3457eece25a1de62b2a1904517
#
_entry.id   871dca3457eece25a1de62b2a1904517
#
_cell.length_a   1.000
_cell.length_b   1.000
_cell.length_c   1.000
_cell.angle_alpha   90.00
_cell.angle_beta   90.00
_cell.angle_gamma   90.00
#
_symmetry.space_group_name_H-M   'P 1'
#
loop_
_entity.id
_entity.type
_entity.pdbx_description
1 polymer ?
#
loop_
_entity_poly.entity_id
_entity_poly.type
_entity_poly.pdbx_seq_one_letter_code
_entity_poly.pdbx_strand_id
1 'polypeptide(L)'
;MHGANRLASNSLLEGLVVGGRAGEAAAAHAAATGCPRAKMPEPIVRTALRRGDLQQAMSRDASVVRDADGLRRLAHMLGAAPARAVTCRQDAEDVALTLAARTVTAAALARTESRGCHHRAEYPSTATEQGRSALVRLAADFSSVEVATLVAVG
;
A
#
# COMPACT_ATOMS: atom_id res chain seq x y z
N MET A 1 8.30 -6.34 -7.81
CA MET A 1 8.99 -6.88 -8.97
C MET A 1 10.45 -6.41 -9.02
N HIS A 2 10.74 -5.13 -9.07
CA HIS A 2 12.13 -4.67 -9.17
C HIS A 2 12.90 -4.67 -7.85
N GLY A 3 12.24 -4.39 -6.74
CA GLY A 3 12.91 -4.27 -5.44
C GLY A 3 14.14 -3.35 -5.49
N ALA A 4 15.19 -3.73 -4.77
CA ALA A 4 16.46 -3.02 -4.78
C ALA A 4 17.36 -3.37 -5.99
N ASN A 5 16.97 -4.34 -6.80
CA ASN A 5 17.79 -4.88 -7.92
C ASN A 5 17.22 -4.53 -9.29
N ARG A 6 16.77 -3.29 -9.47
CA ARG A 6 16.27 -2.82 -10.76
C ARG A 6 17.41 -2.63 -11.75
N LEU A 7 17.37 -3.38 -12.85
CA LEU A 7 18.26 -3.17 -13.99
C LEU A 7 17.74 -2.05 -14.89
N ALA A 8 18.65 -1.22 -15.41
CA ALA A 8 18.32 -0.22 -16.40
C ALA A 8 17.68 -0.88 -17.64
N SER A 9 16.72 -0.22 -18.25
CA SER A 9 15.99 -0.65 -19.45
C SER A 9 15.04 -1.86 -19.28
N ASN A 10 15.16 -2.66 -18.23
CA ASN A 10 14.30 -3.84 -18.03
C ASN A 10 12.86 -3.48 -17.66
N SER A 11 12.64 -2.32 -17.07
CA SER A 11 11.31 -1.89 -16.62
C SER A 11 10.29 -1.72 -17.76
N LEU A 12 10.73 -1.33 -18.94
CA LEU A 12 9.82 -1.21 -20.10
C LEU A 12 9.37 -2.58 -20.61
N LEU A 13 10.30 -3.53 -20.73
CA LEU A 13 10.00 -4.89 -21.15
C LEU A 13 9.13 -5.61 -20.12
N GLU A 14 9.44 -5.47 -18.83
CA GLU A 14 8.65 -6.02 -17.75
C GLU A 14 7.25 -5.40 -17.70
N GLY A 15 7.15 -4.08 -17.87
CA GLY A 15 5.87 -3.37 -17.95
C GLY A 15 5.02 -3.85 -19.13
N LEU A 16 5.63 -4.11 -20.28
CA LEU A 16 4.93 -4.64 -21.45
C LEU A 16 4.38 -6.05 -21.20
N VAL A 17 5.20 -6.96 -20.66
CA VAL A 17 4.82 -8.35 -20.39
C VAL A 17 3.74 -8.41 -19.28
N VAL A 18 3.97 -7.72 -18.16
CA VAL A 18 3.04 -7.73 -17.03
C VAL A 18 1.76 -6.99 -17.38
N GLY A 19 1.86 -5.88 -18.11
CA GLY A 19 0.70 -5.14 -18.61
C GLY A 19 -0.18 -5.97 -19.55
N GLY A 20 0.43 -6.73 -20.45
CA GLY A 20 -0.29 -7.67 -21.32
C GLY A 20 -1.04 -8.73 -20.51
N ARG A 21 -0.35 -9.42 -19.60
CA ARG A 21 -0.97 -10.44 -18.73
C ARG A 21 -2.08 -9.87 -17.84
N ALA A 22 -1.88 -8.69 -17.29
CA ALA A 22 -2.90 -8.02 -16.48
C ALA A 22 -4.13 -7.65 -17.32
N GLY A 23 -3.91 -7.15 -18.54
CA GLY A 23 -4.98 -6.84 -19.49
C GLY A 23 -5.81 -8.06 -19.89
N GLU A 24 -5.14 -9.16 -20.22
CA GLU A 24 -5.82 -10.44 -20.52
C GLU A 24 -6.64 -10.96 -19.34
N ALA A 25 -6.07 -10.97 -18.14
CA ALA A 25 -6.76 -11.38 -16.92
C ALA A 25 -7.96 -10.47 -16.60
N ALA A 26 -7.81 -9.17 -16.75
CA ALA A 26 -8.89 -8.20 -16.55
C ALA A 26 -10.01 -8.37 -17.56
N ALA A 27 -9.69 -8.60 -18.84
CA ALA A 27 -10.67 -8.85 -19.89
C ALA A 27 -11.45 -10.15 -19.63
N ALA A 28 -10.75 -11.22 -19.27
CA ALA A 28 -11.38 -12.49 -18.91
C ALA A 28 -12.31 -12.37 -17.69
N HIS A 29 -11.85 -11.64 -16.66
CA HIS A 29 -12.67 -11.37 -15.48
C HIS A 29 -13.91 -10.55 -15.81
N ALA A 30 -13.78 -9.48 -16.60
CA ALA A 30 -14.90 -8.64 -17.01
C ALA A 30 -15.91 -9.42 -17.86
N ALA A 31 -15.45 -10.32 -18.74
CA ALA A 31 -16.32 -11.19 -19.52
C ALA A 31 -17.10 -12.18 -18.66
N ALA A 32 -16.47 -12.70 -17.59
CA ALA A 32 -17.11 -13.67 -16.69
C ALA A 32 -18.08 -13.02 -15.68
N THR A 33 -17.77 -11.82 -15.19
CA THR A 33 -18.53 -11.15 -14.11
C THR A 33 -19.44 -10.02 -14.59
N GLY A 34 -19.27 -9.57 -15.83
CA GLY A 34 -19.91 -8.38 -16.36
C GLY A 34 -19.31 -7.09 -15.78
N CYS A 35 -19.62 -5.97 -16.41
CA CYS A 35 -19.22 -4.65 -15.91
C CYS A 35 -20.26 -4.17 -14.89
N PRO A 36 -19.91 -3.99 -13.62
CA PRO A 36 -20.85 -3.44 -12.64
C PRO A 36 -21.26 -2.03 -13.08
N ARG A 37 -22.55 -1.77 -13.15
CA ARG A 37 -23.07 -0.45 -13.43
C ARG A 37 -22.73 0.44 -12.24
N ALA A 38 -21.86 1.44 -12.44
CA ALA A 38 -21.54 2.39 -11.40
C ALA A 38 -22.83 3.13 -11.00
N LYS A 39 -23.27 2.92 -9.76
CA LYS A 39 -24.23 3.83 -9.12
C LYS A 39 -23.45 5.08 -8.72
N MET A 40 -24.05 6.25 -8.93
CA MET A 40 -23.51 7.49 -8.35
C MET A 40 -23.33 7.23 -6.85
N PRO A 41 -22.11 7.31 -6.34
CA PRO A 41 -21.88 7.10 -4.91
C PRO A 41 -22.55 8.23 -4.13
N GLU A 42 -23.21 7.86 -3.03
CA GLU A 42 -23.61 8.85 -2.03
C GLU A 42 -22.38 9.62 -1.52
N PRO A 43 -22.55 10.85 -1.00
CA PRO A 43 -21.46 11.60 -0.43
C PRO A 43 -20.71 10.75 0.61
N ILE A 44 -19.46 10.42 0.30
CA ILE A 44 -18.66 9.55 1.13
C ILE A 44 -17.83 10.42 2.06
N VAL A 45 -17.94 10.18 3.37
CA VAL A 45 -17.03 10.75 4.37
C VAL A 45 -15.93 9.73 4.64
N ARG A 46 -14.68 10.12 4.49
CA ARG A 46 -13.51 9.27 4.72
C ARG A 46 -12.42 10.03 5.44
N THR A 47 -11.59 9.31 6.18
CA THR A 47 -10.42 9.91 6.82
C THR A 47 -9.31 10.15 5.81
N ALA A 48 -8.78 11.37 5.77
CA ALA A 48 -7.68 11.74 4.91
C ALA A 48 -6.79 12.80 5.55
N LEU A 49 -5.49 12.64 5.39
CA LEU A 49 -4.51 13.69 5.66
C LEU A 49 -4.43 14.64 4.47
N ARG A 50 -3.97 15.87 4.72
CA ARG A 50 -3.60 16.79 3.65
C ARG A 50 -2.40 16.21 2.91
N ARG A 51 -2.38 16.31 1.59
CA ARG A 51 -1.33 15.73 0.73
C ARG A 51 0.08 16.11 1.16
N GLY A 52 0.33 17.39 1.43
CA GLY A 52 1.65 17.87 1.86
C GLY A 52 2.10 17.26 3.17
N ASP A 53 1.21 17.19 4.16
CA ASP A 53 1.51 16.61 5.48
C ASP A 53 1.80 15.11 5.35
N LEU A 54 1.02 14.41 4.54
CA LEU A 54 1.22 12.99 4.26
C LEU A 54 2.57 12.74 3.57
N GLN A 55 2.88 13.49 2.53
CA GLN A 55 4.14 13.35 1.80
C GLN A 55 5.35 13.60 2.70
N GLN A 56 5.30 14.64 3.53
CA GLN A 56 6.36 14.95 4.48
C GLN A 56 6.54 13.85 5.52
N ALA A 57 5.45 13.34 6.09
CA ALA A 57 5.49 12.26 7.07
C ALA A 57 6.02 10.95 6.45
N MET A 58 5.54 10.57 5.27
CA MET A 58 6.04 9.39 4.56
C MET A 58 7.52 9.49 4.22
N SER A 59 7.99 10.65 3.78
CA SER A 59 9.40 10.87 3.46
C SER A 59 10.29 10.81 4.69
N ARG A 60 9.81 11.26 5.84
CA ARG A 60 10.57 11.24 7.10
C ARG A 60 10.60 9.85 7.73
N ASP A 61 9.43 9.19 7.84
CA ASP A 61 9.22 8.03 8.71
C ASP A 61 9.11 6.68 7.94
N ALA A 62 8.87 6.71 6.63
CA ALA A 62 8.70 5.50 5.80
C ALA A 62 9.56 5.52 4.51
N SER A 63 10.68 6.21 4.53
CA SER A 63 11.61 6.34 3.40
C SER A 63 12.43 5.06 3.17
N VAL A 64 13.66 5.20 2.70
CA VAL A 64 14.54 4.06 2.33
C VAL A 64 14.91 3.25 3.57
N VAL A 65 15.39 3.91 4.62
CA VAL A 65 15.68 3.27 5.90
C VAL A 65 14.57 3.63 6.88
N ARG A 66 14.00 2.63 7.50
CA ARG A 66 12.85 2.75 8.41
C ARG A 66 13.23 2.24 9.79
N ASP A 67 12.65 2.83 10.81
CA ASP A 67 12.76 2.36 12.18
C ASP A 67 11.37 2.25 12.82
N ALA A 68 11.27 1.50 13.92
CA ALA A 68 9.99 1.25 14.58
C ALA A 68 9.34 2.52 15.10
N ASP A 69 10.13 3.47 15.59
CA ASP A 69 9.59 4.68 16.20
C ASP A 69 9.04 5.63 15.13
N GLY A 70 9.73 5.78 14.00
CA GLY A 70 9.22 6.51 12.83
C GLY A 70 7.93 5.91 12.30
N LEU A 71 7.92 4.59 12.10
CA LEU A 71 6.72 3.90 11.62
C LEU A 71 5.56 3.99 12.62
N ARG A 72 5.79 3.94 13.93
CA ARG A 72 4.73 4.14 14.95
C ARG A 72 4.20 5.57 14.97
N ARG A 73 5.08 6.58 14.88
CA ARG A 73 4.65 7.99 14.74
C ARG A 73 3.76 8.16 13.51
N LEU A 74 4.17 7.60 12.39
CA LEU A 74 3.40 7.65 11.15
C LEU A 74 2.05 6.93 11.30
N ALA A 75 2.02 5.74 11.88
CA ALA A 75 0.79 5.00 12.15
C ALA A 75 -0.18 5.80 13.03
N HIS A 76 0.33 6.43 14.08
CA HIS A 76 -0.46 7.30 14.96
C HIS A 76 -1.05 8.49 14.19
N MET A 77 -0.24 9.20 13.40
CA MET A 77 -0.68 10.32 12.58
C MET A 77 -1.77 9.90 11.58
N LEU A 78 -1.58 8.76 10.92
CA LEU A 78 -2.54 8.20 9.98
C LEU A 78 -3.84 7.77 10.69
N GLY A 79 -3.75 7.22 11.90
CA GLY A 79 -4.91 6.85 12.72
C GLY A 79 -5.73 8.08 13.16
N ALA A 80 -5.06 9.19 13.42
CA ALA A 80 -5.68 10.46 13.82
C ALA A 80 -6.16 11.31 12.62
N ALA A 81 -6.09 10.81 11.39
CA ALA A 81 -6.50 11.55 10.21
C ALA A 81 -7.97 12.00 10.30
N PRO A 82 -8.28 13.29 10.04
CA PRO A 82 -9.63 13.81 10.16
C PRO A 82 -10.57 13.22 9.12
N ALA A 83 -11.84 13.07 9.50
CA ALA A 83 -12.91 12.73 8.57
C ALA A 83 -13.20 13.92 7.64
N ARG A 84 -13.30 13.66 6.35
CA ARG A 84 -13.52 14.67 5.31
C ARG A 84 -14.57 14.18 4.32
N ALA A 85 -15.42 15.06 3.85
CA ALA A 85 -16.31 14.78 2.74
C ALA A 85 -15.49 14.69 1.44
N VAL A 86 -15.77 13.68 0.64
CA VAL A 86 -15.17 13.52 -0.69
C VAL A 86 -16.09 14.23 -1.68
N THR A 87 -15.72 15.42 -2.08
CA THR A 87 -16.52 16.30 -2.96
C THR A 87 -15.91 16.49 -4.33
N CYS A 88 -14.63 16.22 -4.47
CA CYS A 88 -13.89 16.38 -5.71
C CYS A 88 -12.85 15.27 -5.90
N ARG A 89 -12.25 15.26 -7.09
CA ARG A 89 -11.18 14.30 -7.42
C ARG A 89 -10.00 14.38 -6.45
N GLN A 90 -9.59 15.58 -6.06
CA GLN A 90 -8.47 15.75 -5.15
C GLN A 90 -8.75 15.14 -3.77
N ASP A 91 -9.98 15.28 -3.24
CA ASP A 91 -10.38 14.64 -1.99
C ASP A 91 -10.30 13.11 -2.10
N ALA A 92 -10.77 12.55 -3.21
CA ALA A 92 -10.69 11.11 -3.46
C ALA A 92 -9.24 10.61 -3.54
N GLU A 93 -8.36 11.37 -4.19
CA GLU A 93 -6.93 11.06 -4.27
C GLU A 93 -6.27 11.14 -2.88
N ASP A 94 -6.58 12.14 -2.06
CA ASP A 94 -6.03 12.28 -0.71
C ASP A 94 -6.48 11.13 0.21
N VAL A 95 -7.73 10.69 0.08
CA VAL A 95 -8.24 9.48 0.74
C VAL A 95 -7.47 8.24 0.31
N ALA A 96 -7.32 8.04 -1.00
CA ALA A 96 -6.61 6.88 -1.56
C ALA A 96 -5.13 6.86 -1.11
N LEU A 97 -4.45 8.01 -1.13
CA LEU A 97 -3.07 8.13 -0.67
C LEU A 97 -2.94 7.86 0.83
N THR A 98 -3.87 8.36 1.64
CA THR A 98 -3.89 8.10 3.10
C THR A 98 -4.09 6.62 3.37
N LEU A 99 -4.98 5.96 2.63
CA LEU A 99 -5.21 4.52 2.74
C LEU A 99 -3.99 3.71 2.32
N ALA A 100 -3.36 4.06 1.20
CA ALA A 100 -2.12 3.43 0.75
C ALA A 100 -1.00 3.58 1.78
N ALA A 101 -0.85 4.76 2.38
CA ALA A 101 0.12 5.01 3.45
C ALA A 101 -0.14 4.15 4.70
N ARG A 102 -1.40 4.00 5.12
CA ARG A 102 -1.77 3.07 6.21
C ARG A 102 -1.36 1.63 5.90
N THR A 103 -1.65 1.18 4.70
CA THR A 103 -1.31 -0.18 4.23
C THR A 103 0.20 -0.42 4.26
N VAL A 104 0.97 0.51 3.68
CA VAL A 104 2.44 0.42 3.65
C VAL A 104 3.02 0.46 5.07
N THR A 105 2.53 1.36 5.93
CA THR A 105 3.02 1.50 7.30
C THR A 105 2.73 0.25 8.13
N ALA A 106 1.51 -0.30 8.05
CA ALA A 106 1.14 -1.52 8.75
C ALA A 106 1.99 -2.72 8.29
N ALA A 107 2.16 -2.88 6.98
CA ALA A 107 3.00 -3.95 6.43
C ALA A 107 4.48 -3.78 6.83
N ALA A 108 5.00 -2.55 6.84
CA ALA A 108 6.37 -2.28 7.25
C ALA A 108 6.62 -2.51 8.74
N LEU A 109 5.64 -2.21 9.60
CA LEU A 109 5.72 -2.51 11.04
C LEU A 109 5.69 -4.01 11.30
N ALA A 110 4.84 -4.75 10.59
CA ALA A 110 4.69 -6.20 10.76
C ALA A 110 5.92 -6.98 10.28
N ARG A 111 6.69 -6.45 9.31
CA ARG A 111 7.88 -7.11 8.78
C ARG A 111 9.12 -6.72 9.57
N THR A 112 9.61 -7.64 10.39
CA THR A 112 10.78 -7.45 11.27
C THR A 112 12.07 -8.03 10.65
N GLU A 113 12.33 -7.69 9.40
CA GLU A 113 13.51 -8.05 8.62
C GLU A 113 13.84 -6.95 7.61
N SER A 114 14.99 -7.04 6.96
CA SER A 114 15.31 -6.27 5.75
C SER A 114 15.33 -7.19 4.53
N ARG A 115 14.56 -6.82 3.48
CA ARG A 115 14.42 -7.63 2.25
C ARG A 115 14.06 -6.74 1.05
N GLY A 116 14.78 -6.86 -0.02
CA GLY A 116 14.58 -6.06 -1.23
C GLY A 116 14.74 -4.56 -0.92
N CYS A 117 13.73 -3.76 -1.20
CA CYS A 117 13.70 -2.33 -0.87
C CYS A 117 13.12 -2.02 0.52
N HIS A 118 12.75 -3.03 1.31
CA HIS A 118 12.34 -2.86 2.70
C HIS A 118 13.56 -2.98 3.60
N HIS A 119 14.00 -1.86 4.16
CA HIS A 119 15.14 -1.84 5.11
C HIS A 119 14.68 -1.31 6.47
N ARG A 120 14.91 -2.13 7.50
CA ARG A 120 14.63 -1.80 8.91
C ARG A 120 15.95 -1.65 9.66
N ALA A 121 16.15 -0.49 10.27
CA ALA A 121 17.39 -0.19 11.00
C ALA A 121 17.66 -1.19 12.13
N GLU A 122 16.61 -1.65 12.84
CA GLU A 122 16.71 -2.60 13.94
C GLU A 122 16.85 -4.07 13.47
N TYR A 123 16.50 -4.33 12.22
CA TYR A 123 16.52 -5.67 11.61
C TYR A 123 17.26 -5.66 10.28
N PRO A 124 18.59 -5.42 10.27
CA PRO A 124 19.33 -5.21 9.01
C PRO A 124 19.48 -6.48 8.16
N SER A 125 19.21 -7.65 8.72
CA SER A 125 19.36 -8.94 8.04
C SER A 125 18.01 -9.48 7.55
N THR A 126 18.10 -10.37 6.55
CA THR A 126 16.95 -11.12 6.06
C THR A 126 16.61 -12.26 7.00
N ALA A 127 15.35 -12.48 7.30
CA ALA A 127 14.84 -13.59 8.08
C ALA A 127 14.21 -14.65 7.16
N THR A 128 14.73 -15.87 7.20
CA THR A 128 14.27 -16.95 6.31
C THR A 128 12.79 -17.27 6.51
N GLU A 129 12.33 -17.27 7.76
CA GLU A 129 10.95 -17.54 8.15
C GLU A 129 9.96 -16.44 7.67
N GLN A 130 10.44 -15.26 7.39
CA GLN A 130 9.65 -14.14 6.87
C GLN A 130 9.68 -14.02 5.34
N GLY A 131 10.29 -14.96 4.62
CA GLY A 131 10.31 -15.05 3.15
C GLY A 131 8.94 -15.35 2.55
N ARG A 132 7.88 -14.71 3.05
CA ARG A 132 6.47 -14.92 2.67
C ARG A 132 5.80 -13.61 2.31
N SER A 133 4.77 -13.70 1.48
CA SER A 133 3.89 -12.56 1.22
C SER A 133 2.99 -12.29 2.43
N ALA A 134 2.74 -11.03 2.73
CA ALA A 134 1.74 -10.63 3.71
C ALA A 134 0.49 -10.13 2.99
N LEU A 135 -0.68 -10.61 3.43
CA LEU A 135 -1.96 -10.08 3.01
C LEU A 135 -2.32 -8.91 3.92
N VAL A 136 -2.62 -7.79 3.33
CA VAL A 136 -3.11 -6.63 4.05
C VAL A 136 -4.59 -6.47 3.73
N ARG A 137 -5.43 -6.47 4.77
CA ARG A 137 -6.87 -6.28 4.65
C ARG A 137 -7.27 -4.96 5.29
N LEU A 138 -8.18 -4.29 4.63
CA LEU A 138 -8.85 -3.14 5.20
C LEU A 138 -10.11 -3.61 5.93
N ALA A 139 -10.35 -3.10 7.13
CA ALA A 139 -11.61 -3.34 7.82
C ALA A 139 -12.80 -2.83 7.00
N ALA A 140 -13.97 -3.44 7.15
CA ALA A 140 -15.15 -3.11 6.35
C ALA A 140 -15.59 -1.64 6.50
N ASP A 141 -15.33 -1.03 7.65
CA ASP A 141 -15.60 0.38 7.96
C ASP A 141 -14.46 1.33 7.55
N PHE A 142 -13.38 0.80 6.95
CA PHE A 142 -12.17 1.53 6.57
C PHE A 142 -11.39 2.15 7.74
N SER A 143 -11.67 1.78 8.98
CA SER A 143 -11.07 2.36 10.18
C SER A 143 -9.67 1.84 10.47
N SER A 144 -9.40 0.57 10.15
CA SER A 144 -8.15 -0.10 10.47
C SER A 144 -7.62 -0.95 9.31
N VAL A 145 -6.34 -1.26 9.40
CA VAL A 145 -5.63 -2.13 8.47
C VAL A 145 -5.09 -3.32 9.26
N GLU A 146 -5.47 -4.51 8.84
CA GLU A 146 -5.00 -5.77 9.42
C GLU A 146 -3.95 -6.41 8.50
N VAL A 147 -2.87 -6.89 9.08
CA VAL A 147 -1.83 -7.63 8.36
C VAL A 147 -1.90 -9.09 8.77
N ALA A 148 -2.27 -9.94 7.83
CA ALA A 148 -2.25 -11.38 7.99
C ALA A 148 -1.01 -11.97 7.29
N THR A 149 -0.27 -12.82 7.99
CA THR A 149 0.83 -13.55 7.36
C THR A 149 0.25 -14.63 6.46
N LEU A 150 0.56 -14.60 5.18
CA LEU A 150 0.14 -15.63 4.24
C LEU A 150 1.09 -16.81 4.27
N VAL A 151 0.50 -17.96 4.03
CA VAL A 151 1.19 -19.23 3.76
C VAL A 151 2.03 -19.07 2.47
N ALA A 152 3.18 -19.71 2.42
CA ALA A 152 4.03 -19.73 1.23
C ALA A 152 3.20 -20.14 0.00
N VAL A 153 3.24 -19.32 -1.04
CA VAL A 153 2.81 -19.74 -2.37
C VAL A 153 3.92 -20.65 -2.89
N GLY A 154 3.63 -21.95 -2.95
CA GLY A 154 4.51 -22.94 -3.56
C GLY A 154 4.64 -22.73 -5.05
#